data_06a6d47a97f23af40ec75bdaa4e499a3
#
_entry.id   06a6d47a97f23af40ec75bdaa4e499a3
#
_cell.length_a   1.000
_cell.length_b   1.000
_cell.length_c   1.000
_cell.angle_alpha   90.00
_cell.angle_beta   90.00
_cell.angle_gamma   90.00
#
_symmetry.space_group_name_H-M   'P 1'
#
loop_
_entity.id
_entity.type
_entity.pdbx_description
1 polymer ?
#
loop_
_entity_poly.entity_id
_entity_poly.type
_entity_poly.pdbx_seq_one_letter_code
_entity_poly.pdbx_strand_id
1 'polypeptide(L)'
;EGACDHYHRFDEDFALMASLGIRHYRLSISWPRLFPQGDGELNPAGLAFYRRLLESLHRHGITPWVTLFHWDLPQALEERGGWTARATVDAFARYAEATVAGLADLVRHWITLNEIRCFTWLAYGVGNKAPGRRESEAVVNQTYHHALLCHGHAVRAVRRHGGAGAQVGLTDNCDVCVPVTETEADIAAARAWFAERNLHLLGAIHAEGYTQAYLQRVGDAAPRVEPGDFGL
;
A
#
# COMPACT_ATOMS: atom_id res chain seq x y z
N GLU A 1 16.55 19.00 -10.18
CA GLU A 1 15.74 20.14 -9.72
C GLU A 1 15.37 19.94 -8.26
N GLY A 2 15.70 20.90 -7.41
CA GLY A 2 15.32 20.89 -6.01
C GLY A 2 13.89 21.36 -5.85
N ALA A 3 12.98 20.52 -5.33
CA ALA A 3 11.67 20.94 -4.88
C ALA A 3 11.80 21.57 -3.48
N CYS A 4 11.18 20.99 -2.44
CA CYS A 4 11.35 21.46 -1.07
C CYS A 4 12.65 20.96 -0.39
N ASP A 5 13.41 20.09 -1.07
CA ASP A 5 14.66 19.49 -0.58
C ASP A 5 14.54 18.81 0.81
N HIS A 6 13.40 18.18 1.07
CA HIS A 6 13.12 17.50 2.34
C HIS A 6 14.19 16.47 2.72
N TYR A 7 14.82 15.84 1.73
CA TYR A 7 15.88 14.86 1.94
C TYR A 7 17.04 15.41 2.81
N HIS A 8 17.44 16.67 2.60
CA HIS A 8 18.49 17.33 3.36
C HIS A 8 17.95 18.18 4.52
N ARG A 9 16.69 18.61 4.43
CA ARG A 9 16.11 19.63 5.34
C ARG A 9 15.04 19.06 6.27
N PHE A 10 14.86 17.74 6.35
CA PHE A 10 13.79 17.15 7.16
C PHE A 10 13.81 17.59 8.64
N ASP A 11 14.97 17.85 9.22
CA ASP A 11 15.09 18.29 10.62
C ASP A 11 14.51 19.72 10.82
N GLU A 12 14.80 20.63 9.87
CA GLU A 12 14.20 21.98 9.83
C GLU A 12 12.69 21.91 9.63
N ASP A 13 12.22 21.04 8.70
CA ASP A 13 10.80 20.84 8.44
C ASP A 13 10.08 20.32 9.69
N PHE A 14 10.66 19.39 10.43
CA PHE A 14 10.08 18.86 11.66
C PHE A 14 10.10 19.87 12.80
N ALA A 15 11.13 20.70 12.91
CA ALA A 15 11.14 21.83 13.84
C ALA A 15 9.97 22.79 13.55
N LEU A 16 9.76 23.12 12.28
CA LEU A 16 8.63 23.95 11.85
C LEU A 16 7.28 23.28 12.17
N MET A 17 7.10 22.02 11.85
CA MET A 17 5.88 21.25 12.18
C MET A 17 5.60 21.28 13.69
N ALA A 18 6.61 21.03 14.52
CA ALA A 18 6.49 21.06 15.98
C ALA A 18 6.08 22.45 16.50
N SER A 19 6.63 23.55 15.92
CA SER A 19 6.27 24.91 16.27
C SER A 19 4.81 25.25 15.94
N LEU A 20 4.24 24.59 14.91
CA LEU A 20 2.83 24.68 14.52
C LEU A 20 1.90 23.76 15.34
N GLY A 21 2.44 23.01 16.30
CA GLY A 21 1.66 22.11 17.14
C GLY A 21 1.34 20.77 16.51
N ILE A 22 1.96 20.40 15.36
CA ILE A 22 1.77 19.11 14.71
C ILE A 22 2.43 18.02 15.58
N ARG A 23 1.67 16.96 15.91
CA ARG A 23 2.10 15.85 16.77
C ARG A 23 2.18 14.51 16.04
N HIS A 24 1.66 14.43 14.83
CA HIS A 24 1.66 13.23 14.01
C HIS A 24 2.09 13.57 12.59
N TYR A 25 2.95 12.75 12.03
CA TYR A 25 3.39 12.93 10.64
C TYR A 25 3.37 11.60 9.90
N ARG A 26 2.67 11.59 8.75
CA ARG A 26 2.65 10.44 7.85
C ARG A 26 3.70 10.60 6.76
N LEU A 27 4.50 9.56 6.59
CA LEU A 27 5.51 9.48 5.53
C LEU A 27 5.49 8.10 4.88
N SER A 28 6.09 7.97 3.71
CA SER A 28 6.32 6.68 3.06
C SER A 28 7.81 6.35 2.98
N ILE A 29 8.10 5.06 3.05
CA ILE A 29 9.43 4.53 2.76
C ILE A 29 9.51 4.28 1.26
N SER A 30 10.57 4.78 0.62
CA SER A 30 10.82 4.50 -0.79
C SER A 30 11.43 3.11 -0.94
N TRP A 31 10.67 2.20 -1.55
CA TRP A 31 11.13 0.83 -1.83
C TRP A 31 12.45 0.83 -2.63
N PRO A 32 12.59 1.56 -3.76
CA PRO A 32 13.85 1.59 -4.50
C PRO A 32 15.02 2.22 -3.73
N ARG A 33 14.79 2.98 -2.66
CA ARG A 33 15.88 3.46 -1.81
C ARG A 33 16.46 2.36 -0.93
N LEU A 34 15.61 1.42 -0.48
CA LEU A 34 16.04 0.29 0.35
C LEU A 34 16.48 -0.91 -0.49
N PHE A 35 15.82 -1.15 -1.62
CA PHE A 35 16.12 -2.22 -2.56
C PHE A 35 16.12 -1.66 -3.99
N PRO A 36 17.24 -1.13 -4.48
CA PRO A 36 17.30 -0.47 -5.80
C PRO A 36 16.86 -1.35 -6.97
N GLN A 37 17.08 -2.66 -6.87
CA GLN A 37 16.64 -3.66 -7.85
C GLN A 37 15.28 -4.30 -7.52
N GLY A 38 14.63 -3.79 -6.45
CA GLY A 38 13.35 -4.31 -5.97
C GLY A 38 13.45 -5.53 -5.07
N ASP A 39 14.45 -6.35 -5.28
CA ASP A 39 14.84 -7.52 -4.48
C ASP A 39 16.38 -7.53 -4.28
N GLY A 40 16.92 -8.62 -3.72
CA GLY A 40 18.35 -8.73 -3.48
C GLY A 40 18.79 -8.14 -2.14
N GLU A 41 19.90 -7.41 -2.12
CA GLU A 41 20.49 -6.88 -0.90
C GLU A 41 19.84 -5.55 -0.47
N LEU A 42 19.63 -5.43 0.84
CA LEU A 42 19.18 -4.18 1.46
C LEU A 42 20.30 -3.11 1.33
N ASN A 43 19.95 -1.93 0.86
CA ASN A 43 20.83 -0.77 0.86
C ASN A 43 20.95 -0.19 2.28
N PRO A 44 22.10 -0.38 2.97
CA PRO A 44 22.24 0.07 4.35
C PRO A 44 22.21 1.60 4.47
N ALA A 45 22.65 2.34 3.45
CA ALA A 45 22.59 3.80 3.45
C ALA A 45 21.13 4.30 3.37
N GLY A 46 20.27 3.62 2.61
CA GLY A 46 18.84 3.90 2.55
C GLY A 46 18.17 3.69 3.90
N LEU A 47 18.44 2.56 4.56
CA LEU A 47 17.90 2.29 5.90
C LEU A 47 18.41 3.31 6.92
N ALA A 48 19.69 3.63 6.92
CA ALA A 48 20.28 4.62 7.83
C ALA A 48 19.66 6.02 7.64
N PHE A 49 19.31 6.41 6.41
CA PHE A 49 18.57 7.64 6.14
C PHE A 49 17.23 7.67 6.88
N TYR A 50 16.42 6.62 6.74
CA TYR A 50 15.11 6.57 7.40
C TYR A 50 15.22 6.49 8.92
N ARG A 51 16.23 5.82 9.46
CA ARG A 51 16.48 5.84 10.90
C ARG A 51 16.73 7.26 11.41
N ARG A 52 17.66 8.01 10.78
CA ARG A 52 17.93 9.42 11.15
C ARG A 52 16.69 10.30 11.05
N LEU A 53 15.87 10.12 9.99
CA LEU A 53 14.63 10.86 9.80
C LEU A 53 13.61 10.57 10.91
N LEU A 54 13.40 9.30 11.26
CA LEU A 54 12.48 8.88 12.32
C LEU A 54 12.97 9.33 13.71
N GLU A 55 14.26 9.23 13.98
CA GLU A 55 14.88 9.75 15.21
C GLU A 55 14.70 11.27 15.33
N SER A 56 14.77 12.00 14.20
CA SER A 56 14.47 13.44 14.19
C SER A 56 13.02 13.74 14.52
N LEU A 57 12.06 13.01 13.96
CA LEU A 57 10.62 13.13 14.34
C LEU A 57 10.45 12.98 15.86
N HIS A 58 11.04 11.94 16.44
CA HIS A 58 10.96 11.72 17.89
C HIS A 58 11.59 12.86 18.70
N ARG A 59 12.76 13.39 18.29
CA ARG A 59 13.36 14.56 18.97
C ARG A 59 12.43 15.78 18.97
N HIS A 60 11.64 15.96 17.93
CA HIS A 60 10.65 17.05 17.82
C HIS A 60 9.27 16.71 18.43
N GLY A 61 9.13 15.55 19.08
CA GLY A 61 7.89 15.12 19.71
C GLY A 61 6.77 14.79 18.72
N ILE A 62 7.12 14.36 17.51
CA ILE A 62 6.20 14.01 16.42
C ILE A 62 6.17 12.48 16.26
N THR A 63 4.98 11.91 16.34
CA THR A 63 4.76 10.48 16.15
C THR A 63 4.73 10.11 14.67
N PRO A 64 5.61 9.21 14.18
CA PRO A 64 5.59 8.78 12.79
C PRO A 64 4.48 7.78 12.50
N TRP A 65 3.83 7.93 11.33
CA TRP A 65 2.94 6.98 10.69
C TRP A 65 3.58 6.55 9.37
N VAL A 66 4.07 5.33 9.30
CA VAL A 66 4.93 4.90 8.20
C VAL A 66 4.18 4.04 7.19
N THR A 67 4.11 4.51 5.96
CA THR A 67 3.56 3.78 4.82
C THR A 67 4.68 3.01 4.11
N LEU A 68 4.54 1.69 3.98
CA LEU A 68 5.54 0.85 3.31
C LEU A 68 5.55 1.07 1.80
N PHE A 69 4.39 1.20 1.15
CA PHE A 69 4.33 1.42 -0.29
C PHE A 69 3.38 2.55 -0.66
N HIS A 70 3.90 3.56 -1.37
CA HIS A 70 3.12 4.69 -1.89
C HIS A 70 3.48 4.96 -3.36
N TRP A 71 3.29 3.92 -4.20
CA TRP A 71 3.33 3.91 -5.66
C TRP A 71 4.72 3.91 -6.31
N ASP A 72 5.77 3.87 -5.55
CA ASP A 72 7.17 3.89 -5.99
C ASP A 72 7.74 2.47 -6.19
N LEU A 73 7.12 1.70 -7.10
CA LEU A 73 7.64 0.39 -7.50
C LEU A 73 9.03 0.54 -8.12
N PRO A 74 10.04 -0.23 -7.67
CA PRO A 74 11.34 -0.26 -8.34
C PRO A 74 11.23 -0.57 -9.82
N GLN A 75 11.89 0.24 -10.66
CA GLN A 75 11.83 0.12 -12.12
C GLN A 75 12.22 -1.30 -12.58
N ALA A 76 13.22 -1.90 -11.94
CA ALA A 76 13.65 -3.27 -12.25
C ALA A 76 12.56 -4.33 -11.99
N LEU A 77 11.60 -4.09 -11.09
CA LEU A 77 10.44 -4.97 -10.92
C LEU A 77 9.41 -4.73 -12.01
N GLU A 78 9.16 -3.48 -12.41
CA GLU A 78 8.25 -3.19 -13.51
C GLU A 78 8.73 -3.81 -14.82
N GLU A 79 10.02 -3.77 -15.11
CA GLU A 79 10.63 -4.42 -16.29
C GLU A 79 10.47 -5.95 -16.28
N ARG A 80 10.28 -6.54 -15.09
CA ARG A 80 9.99 -7.97 -14.90
C ARG A 80 8.50 -8.31 -14.79
N GLY A 81 7.62 -7.35 -15.13
CA GLY A 81 6.18 -7.51 -15.15
C GLY A 81 5.42 -6.72 -14.08
N GLY A 82 6.11 -6.08 -13.15
CA GLY A 82 5.51 -5.23 -12.14
C GLY A 82 4.43 -5.93 -11.32
N TRP A 83 3.32 -5.26 -11.07
CA TRP A 83 2.21 -5.83 -10.29
C TRP A 83 1.48 -6.98 -10.98
N THR A 84 1.72 -7.23 -12.28
CA THR A 84 1.15 -8.40 -12.96
C THR A 84 1.91 -9.70 -12.65
N ALA A 85 3.15 -9.59 -12.20
CA ALA A 85 4.00 -10.74 -11.87
C ALA A 85 3.90 -11.11 -10.37
N ARG A 86 3.57 -12.38 -10.07
CA ARG A 86 3.53 -12.87 -8.70
C ARG A 86 4.86 -12.73 -7.96
N ALA A 87 5.98 -12.79 -8.67
CA ALA A 87 7.32 -12.56 -8.10
C ALA A 87 7.47 -11.18 -7.42
N THR A 88 6.66 -10.19 -7.80
CA THR A 88 6.60 -8.89 -7.11
C THR A 88 6.08 -9.04 -5.68
N VAL A 89 5.16 -9.98 -5.42
CA VAL A 89 4.67 -10.28 -4.07
C VAL A 89 5.80 -10.77 -3.17
N ASP A 90 6.62 -11.70 -3.67
CA ASP A 90 7.76 -12.25 -2.93
C ASP A 90 8.83 -11.17 -2.67
N ALA A 91 9.08 -10.31 -3.66
CA ALA A 91 9.98 -9.18 -3.51
C ALA A 91 9.47 -8.18 -2.46
N PHE A 92 8.17 -7.88 -2.48
CA PHE A 92 7.54 -7.00 -1.48
C PHE A 92 7.57 -7.62 -0.08
N ALA A 93 7.33 -8.92 0.06
CA ALA A 93 7.42 -9.61 1.34
C ALA A 93 8.80 -9.44 1.99
N ARG A 94 9.89 -9.61 1.20
CA ARG A 94 11.27 -9.40 1.67
C ARG A 94 11.52 -7.94 2.02
N TYR A 95 11.06 -7.01 1.19
CA TYR A 95 11.15 -5.57 1.45
C TYR A 95 10.44 -5.19 2.75
N ALA A 96 9.20 -5.63 2.95
CA ALA A 96 8.41 -5.34 4.15
C ALA A 96 9.08 -5.92 5.40
N GLU A 97 9.52 -7.19 5.34
CA GLU A 97 10.22 -7.85 6.45
C GLU A 97 11.47 -7.09 6.87
N ALA A 98 12.36 -6.75 5.92
CA ALA A 98 13.60 -6.03 6.21
C ALA A 98 13.35 -4.60 6.72
N THR A 99 12.36 -3.90 6.13
CA THR A 99 12.01 -2.54 6.51
C THR A 99 11.46 -2.48 7.93
N VAL A 100 10.50 -3.36 8.24
CA VAL A 100 9.90 -3.40 9.57
C VAL A 100 10.94 -3.81 10.60
N ALA A 101 11.71 -4.88 10.35
CA ALA A 101 12.77 -5.32 11.27
C ALA A 101 13.80 -4.21 11.54
N GLY A 102 14.15 -3.42 10.53
CA GLY A 102 15.13 -2.34 10.64
C GLY A 102 14.65 -1.06 11.32
N LEU A 103 13.31 -0.86 11.45
CA LEU A 103 12.70 0.39 11.94
C LEU A 103 11.71 0.19 13.10
N ALA A 104 11.46 -1.04 13.54
CA ALA A 104 10.42 -1.37 14.53
C ALA A 104 10.64 -0.71 15.90
N ASP A 105 11.86 -0.41 16.27
CA ASP A 105 12.21 0.32 17.49
C ASP A 105 11.76 1.80 17.46
N LEU A 106 11.58 2.37 16.25
CA LEU A 106 11.21 3.76 16.02
C LEU A 106 9.76 3.95 15.56
N VAL A 107 9.06 2.89 15.11
CA VAL A 107 7.73 3.00 14.50
C VAL A 107 6.72 2.12 15.20
N ARG A 108 5.58 2.71 15.56
CA ARG A 108 4.42 1.99 16.14
C ARG A 108 3.23 1.91 15.19
N HIS A 109 3.12 2.86 14.25
CA HIS A 109 1.97 2.97 13.34
C HIS A 109 2.40 2.68 11.91
N TRP A 110 1.95 1.55 11.38
CA TRP A 110 2.31 1.06 10.06
C TRP A 110 1.12 1.08 9.11
N ILE A 111 1.35 1.56 7.91
CA ILE A 111 0.41 1.49 6.80
C ILE A 111 1.08 0.65 5.72
N THR A 112 0.43 -0.44 5.31
CA THR A 112 1.04 -1.40 4.37
C THR A 112 1.12 -0.82 2.97
N LEU A 113 -0.02 -0.45 2.41
CA LEU A 113 -0.18 0.05 1.05
C LEU A 113 -1.05 1.30 1.07
N ASN A 114 -0.78 2.22 0.15
CA ASN A 114 -1.60 3.39 -0.09
C ASN A 114 -2.44 3.22 -1.35
N GLU A 115 -3.78 3.25 -1.19
CA GLU A 115 -4.75 3.36 -2.27
C GLU A 115 -4.51 2.34 -3.40
N ILE A 116 -4.76 1.07 -3.11
CA ILE A 116 -4.47 -0.05 -4.02
C ILE A 116 -5.01 0.20 -5.43
N ARG A 117 -6.19 0.79 -5.55
CA ARG A 117 -6.80 1.12 -6.83
C ARG A 117 -5.95 2.05 -7.70
N CYS A 118 -5.18 2.96 -7.09
CA CYS A 118 -4.39 3.94 -7.84
C CYS A 118 -3.21 3.32 -8.58
N PHE A 119 -2.54 2.34 -7.98
CA PHE A 119 -1.40 1.68 -8.62
C PHE A 119 -1.77 0.36 -9.32
N THR A 120 -3.04 -0.04 -9.27
CA THR A 120 -3.59 -1.19 -10.02
C THR A 120 -4.49 -0.72 -11.14
N TRP A 121 -5.75 -0.39 -10.88
CA TRP A 121 -6.72 -0.03 -11.91
C TRP A 121 -6.36 1.24 -12.68
N LEU A 122 -5.92 2.33 -12.00
CA LEU A 122 -5.55 3.57 -12.69
C LEU A 122 -4.23 3.41 -13.47
N ALA A 123 -3.32 2.56 -12.99
CA ALA A 123 -2.00 2.35 -13.59
C ALA A 123 -1.99 1.29 -14.69
N TYR A 124 -2.71 0.17 -14.50
CA TYR A 124 -2.71 -0.97 -15.43
C TYR A 124 -4.01 -1.09 -16.23
N GLY A 125 -5.11 -0.47 -15.82
CA GLY A 125 -6.38 -0.49 -16.55
C GLY A 125 -6.61 0.79 -17.35
N VAL A 126 -6.70 1.93 -16.67
CA VAL A 126 -6.94 3.25 -17.29
C VAL A 126 -5.67 3.79 -17.96
N GLY A 127 -4.51 3.53 -17.39
CA GLY A 127 -3.21 3.96 -17.91
C GLY A 127 -2.91 5.45 -17.69
N ASN A 128 -3.54 6.10 -16.70
CA ASN A 128 -3.30 7.51 -16.38
C ASN A 128 -2.37 7.73 -15.18
N LYS A 129 -1.88 6.64 -14.59
CA LYS A 129 -0.83 6.62 -13.56
C LYS A 129 0.31 5.73 -14.05
N ALA A 130 1.52 5.92 -13.48
CA ALA A 130 2.64 5.03 -13.80
C ALA A 130 2.32 3.57 -13.41
N PRO A 131 2.68 2.57 -14.25
CA PRO A 131 3.49 2.64 -15.47
C PRO A 131 2.73 3.05 -16.74
N GLY A 132 1.44 3.33 -16.68
CA GLY A 132 0.65 3.80 -17.82
C GLY A 132 0.20 2.70 -18.79
N ARG A 133 0.08 1.45 -18.31
CA ARG A 133 -0.37 0.30 -19.09
C ARG A 133 -1.89 0.29 -19.24
N ARG A 134 -2.38 -0.41 -20.25
CA ARG A 134 -3.81 -0.61 -20.51
C ARG A 134 -4.05 -2.10 -20.75
N GLU A 135 -4.24 -2.81 -19.68
CA GLU A 135 -4.40 -4.25 -19.66
C GLU A 135 -5.90 -4.66 -19.65
N SER A 136 -6.16 -5.93 -19.89
CA SER A 136 -7.49 -6.50 -19.75
C SER A 136 -7.97 -6.50 -18.29
N GLU A 137 -9.29 -6.58 -18.08
CA GLU A 137 -9.87 -6.65 -16.74
C GLU A 137 -9.28 -7.81 -15.92
N ALA A 138 -9.06 -8.97 -16.52
CA ALA A 138 -8.46 -10.11 -15.83
C ALA A 138 -7.06 -9.80 -15.30
N VAL A 139 -6.22 -9.12 -16.08
CA VAL A 139 -4.89 -8.70 -15.66
C VAL A 139 -4.98 -7.66 -14.53
N VAL A 140 -5.88 -6.69 -14.64
CA VAL A 140 -6.11 -5.69 -13.59
C VAL A 140 -6.56 -6.36 -12.29
N ASN A 141 -7.51 -7.28 -12.35
CA ASN A 141 -7.99 -8.02 -11.18
C ASN A 141 -6.85 -8.86 -10.56
N GLN A 142 -5.93 -9.40 -11.37
CA GLN A 142 -4.75 -10.08 -10.86
C GLN A 142 -3.80 -9.12 -10.12
N THR A 143 -3.62 -7.88 -10.59
CA THR A 143 -2.80 -6.89 -9.86
C THR A 143 -3.41 -6.54 -8.50
N TYR A 144 -4.73 -6.45 -8.40
CA TYR A 144 -5.43 -6.31 -7.11
C TYR A 144 -5.13 -7.47 -6.16
N HIS A 145 -5.22 -8.69 -6.68
CA HIS A 145 -4.94 -9.89 -5.87
C HIS A 145 -3.51 -9.89 -5.34
N HIS A 146 -2.52 -9.57 -6.19
CA HIS A 146 -1.13 -9.45 -5.77
C HIS A 146 -0.92 -8.36 -4.71
N ALA A 147 -1.62 -7.22 -4.83
CA ALA A 147 -1.57 -6.17 -3.82
C ALA A 147 -2.16 -6.64 -2.47
N LEU A 148 -3.25 -7.43 -2.48
CA LEU A 148 -3.81 -8.03 -1.27
C LEU A 148 -2.82 -8.98 -0.57
N LEU A 149 -2.13 -9.81 -1.35
CA LEU A 149 -1.08 -10.68 -0.82
C LEU A 149 0.06 -9.86 -0.18
N CYS A 150 0.47 -8.77 -0.82
CA CYS A 150 1.46 -7.85 -0.26
C CYS A 150 0.98 -7.24 1.06
N HIS A 151 -0.30 -6.86 1.16
CA HIS A 151 -0.89 -6.41 2.42
C HIS A 151 -0.73 -7.46 3.52
N GLY A 152 -1.13 -8.72 3.25
CA GLY A 152 -1.02 -9.82 4.21
C GLY A 152 0.43 -10.05 4.66
N HIS A 153 1.39 -10.09 3.73
CA HIS A 153 2.82 -10.21 4.07
C HIS A 153 3.31 -9.06 4.95
N ALA A 154 2.93 -7.82 4.64
CA ALA A 154 3.31 -6.66 5.46
C ALA A 154 2.69 -6.73 6.87
N VAL A 155 1.43 -7.15 7.00
CA VAL A 155 0.78 -7.37 8.31
C VAL A 155 1.55 -8.40 9.12
N ARG A 156 1.96 -9.52 8.51
CA ARG A 156 2.77 -10.54 9.17
C ARG A 156 4.13 -10.02 9.61
N ALA A 157 4.81 -9.23 8.76
CA ALA A 157 6.08 -8.59 9.11
C ALA A 157 5.94 -7.67 10.34
N VAL A 158 4.89 -6.83 10.37
CA VAL A 158 4.63 -5.94 11.51
C VAL A 158 4.29 -6.74 12.77
N ARG A 159 3.47 -7.80 12.68
CA ARG A 159 3.15 -8.65 13.82
C ARG A 159 4.37 -9.39 14.37
N ARG A 160 5.33 -9.75 13.51
CA ARG A 160 6.57 -10.43 13.89
C ARG A 160 7.59 -9.50 14.54
N HIS A 161 7.79 -8.31 13.99
CA HIS A 161 8.91 -7.42 14.35
C HIS A 161 8.49 -6.13 15.06
N GLY A 162 7.25 -5.69 14.89
CA GLY A 162 6.78 -4.38 15.36
C GLY A 162 6.71 -4.21 16.88
N GLY A 163 6.85 -5.30 17.62
CA GLY A 163 6.79 -5.28 19.10
C GLY A 163 5.39 -5.05 19.67
N ALA A 164 5.31 -5.02 20.99
CA ALA A 164 4.04 -4.82 21.71
C ALA A 164 3.46 -3.44 21.40
N GLY A 165 2.18 -3.40 21.01
CA GLY A 165 1.46 -2.16 20.70
C GLY A 165 1.68 -1.61 19.31
N ALA A 166 2.39 -2.31 18.42
CA ALA A 166 2.43 -1.95 17.01
C ALA A 166 1.04 -2.09 16.39
N GLN A 167 0.65 -1.09 15.60
CA GLN A 167 -0.62 -1.05 14.86
C GLN A 167 -0.32 -1.12 13.37
N VAL A 168 -1.14 -1.86 12.64
CA VAL A 168 -0.99 -2.01 11.19
C VAL A 168 -2.35 -1.97 10.50
N GLY A 169 -2.40 -1.26 9.39
CA GLY A 169 -3.56 -1.17 8.51
C GLY A 169 -3.15 -0.82 7.09
N LEU A 170 -4.11 -0.46 6.27
CA LEU A 170 -3.90 0.10 4.94
C LEU A 170 -4.67 1.41 4.80
N THR A 171 -4.34 2.18 3.78
CA THR A 171 -5.13 3.35 3.37
C THR A 171 -5.77 3.05 2.03
N ASP A 172 -7.08 3.27 1.92
CA ASP A 172 -7.80 3.13 0.67
C ASP A 172 -8.80 4.27 0.44
N ASN A 173 -9.19 4.47 -0.83
CA ASN A 173 -10.19 5.44 -1.25
C ASN A 173 -11.56 4.76 -1.28
N CYS A 174 -12.33 4.90 -0.21
CA CYS A 174 -13.69 4.40 -0.16
C CYS A 174 -14.68 5.43 -0.73
N ASP A 175 -15.49 5.02 -1.69
CA ASP A 175 -16.54 5.86 -2.27
C ASP A 175 -17.81 5.77 -1.40
N VAL A 176 -18.39 6.93 -1.07
CA VAL A 176 -19.73 6.99 -0.49
C VAL A 176 -20.75 7.10 -1.60
N CYS A 177 -21.58 6.07 -1.78
CA CYS A 177 -22.59 6.00 -2.84
C CYS A 177 -23.96 6.38 -2.29
N VAL A 178 -24.48 7.50 -2.74
CA VAL A 178 -25.79 8.03 -2.32
C VAL A 178 -26.77 7.87 -3.48
N PRO A 179 -28.00 7.33 -3.25
CA PRO A 179 -29.01 7.24 -4.30
C PRO A 179 -29.44 8.64 -4.76
N VAL A 180 -29.71 8.82 -6.05
CA VAL A 180 -30.12 10.10 -6.63
C VAL A 180 -31.54 10.48 -6.12
N THR A 181 -32.42 9.48 -5.99
CA THR A 181 -33.73 9.62 -5.37
C THR A 181 -33.99 8.49 -4.38
N GLU A 182 -35.10 8.56 -3.60
CA GLU A 182 -35.47 7.52 -2.64
C GLU A 182 -36.24 6.34 -3.28
N THR A 183 -36.18 6.19 -4.59
CA THR A 183 -36.78 5.02 -5.27
C THR A 183 -35.97 3.76 -4.98
N GLU A 184 -36.66 2.60 -4.97
CA GLU A 184 -35.97 1.31 -4.79
C GLU A 184 -34.87 1.07 -5.85
N ALA A 185 -35.11 1.54 -7.09
CA ALA A 185 -34.16 1.42 -8.19
C ALA A 185 -32.85 2.20 -7.91
N ASP A 186 -32.96 3.45 -7.47
CA ASP A 186 -31.79 4.28 -7.17
C ASP A 186 -31.04 3.78 -5.94
N ILE A 187 -31.78 3.33 -4.92
CA ILE A 187 -31.19 2.71 -3.72
C ILE A 187 -30.42 1.43 -4.11
N ALA A 188 -31.01 0.57 -4.96
CA ALA A 188 -30.35 -0.64 -5.42
C ALA A 188 -29.10 -0.32 -6.26
N ALA A 189 -29.17 0.69 -7.14
CA ALA A 189 -28.03 1.15 -7.93
C ALA A 189 -26.88 1.67 -7.04
N ALA A 190 -27.19 2.50 -6.04
CA ALA A 190 -26.21 3.01 -5.09
C ALA A 190 -25.54 1.89 -4.29
N ARG A 191 -26.29 0.89 -3.83
CA ARG A 191 -25.77 -0.30 -3.14
C ARG A 191 -24.87 -1.14 -4.04
N ALA A 192 -25.27 -1.37 -5.29
CA ALA A 192 -24.45 -2.11 -6.25
C ALA A 192 -23.14 -1.40 -6.54
N TRP A 193 -23.19 -0.08 -6.74
CA TRP A 193 -22.01 0.74 -6.96
C TRP A 193 -21.08 0.75 -5.73
N PHE A 194 -21.63 0.88 -4.53
CA PHE A 194 -20.86 0.78 -3.28
C PHE A 194 -20.14 -0.57 -3.16
N ALA A 195 -20.84 -1.65 -3.46
CA ALA A 195 -20.26 -2.99 -3.43
C ALA A 195 -19.12 -3.14 -4.44
N GLU A 196 -19.32 -2.65 -5.67
CA GLU A 196 -18.29 -2.69 -6.70
C GLU A 196 -17.06 -1.85 -6.33
N ARG A 197 -17.28 -0.68 -5.76
CA ARG A 197 -16.20 0.28 -5.48
C ARG A 197 -15.37 -0.07 -4.25
N ASN A 198 -15.98 -0.68 -3.25
CA ASN A 198 -15.34 -0.85 -1.94
C ASN A 198 -15.18 -2.32 -1.54
N LEU A 199 -16.21 -3.16 -1.79
CA LEU A 199 -16.24 -4.48 -1.14
C LEU A 199 -15.35 -5.54 -1.80
N HIS A 200 -14.93 -5.34 -3.08
CA HIS A 200 -14.00 -6.30 -3.69
C HIS A 200 -12.64 -6.32 -2.97
N LEU A 201 -12.21 -5.19 -2.44
CA LEU A 201 -10.97 -5.05 -1.67
C LEU A 201 -11.22 -5.33 -0.18
N LEU A 202 -12.08 -4.54 0.45
CA LEU A 202 -12.35 -4.65 1.89
C LEU A 202 -12.97 -6.01 2.25
N GLY A 203 -13.84 -6.56 1.39
CA GLY A 203 -14.40 -7.88 1.58
C GLY A 203 -13.34 -8.97 1.59
N ALA A 204 -12.38 -8.91 0.67
CA ALA A 204 -11.31 -9.89 0.61
C ALA A 204 -10.39 -9.84 1.84
N ILE A 205 -10.17 -8.65 2.42
CA ILE A 205 -9.35 -8.48 3.62
C ILE A 205 -10.07 -8.98 4.88
N HIS A 206 -11.38 -8.74 4.99
CA HIS A 206 -12.13 -9.00 6.23
C HIS A 206 -12.95 -10.29 6.25
N ALA A 207 -13.22 -10.88 5.07
CA ALA A 207 -14.07 -12.06 4.92
C ALA A 207 -13.33 -13.33 4.47
N GLU A 208 -12.01 -13.33 4.54
CA GLU A 208 -11.15 -14.48 4.14
C GLU A 208 -11.38 -14.96 2.70
N GLY A 209 -11.76 -14.05 1.80
CA GLY A 209 -11.97 -14.36 0.39
C GLY A 209 -12.76 -13.31 -0.37
N TYR A 210 -12.86 -13.52 -1.68
CA TYR A 210 -13.71 -12.68 -2.53
C TYR A 210 -15.18 -12.97 -2.31
N THR A 211 -16.00 -11.91 -2.30
CA THR A 211 -17.45 -12.07 -2.20
C THR A 211 -18.01 -12.77 -3.44
N GLN A 212 -19.09 -13.54 -3.25
CA GLN A 212 -19.79 -14.20 -4.37
C GLN A 212 -20.26 -13.19 -5.42
N ALA A 213 -20.73 -12.02 -4.99
CA ALA A 213 -21.16 -10.95 -5.88
C ALA A 213 -20.01 -10.43 -6.76
N TYR A 214 -18.81 -10.26 -6.19
CA TYR A 214 -17.62 -9.89 -6.97
C TYR A 214 -17.27 -10.96 -8.00
N LEU A 215 -17.20 -12.24 -7.59
CA LEU A 215 -16.87 -13.36 -8.49
C LEU A 215 -17.88 -13.53 -9.61
N GLN A 216 -19.17 -13.37 -9.33
CA GLN A 216 -20.23 -13.40 -10.36
C GLN A 216 -20.10 -12.23 -11.35
N ARG A 217 -19.77 -11.03 -10.86
CA ARG A 217 -19.58 -9.85 -11.73
C ARG A 217 -18.40 -10.00 -12.67
N VAL A 218 -17.26 -10.45 -12.15
CA VAL A 218 -16.03 -10.53 -12.96
C VAL A 218 -15.97 -11.78 -13.84
N GLY A 219 -16.72 -12.84 -13.49
CA GLY A 219 -16.76 -14.08 -14.25
C GLY A 219 -15.38 -14.61 -14.59
N ASP A 220 -15.13 -14.82 -15.90
CA ASP A 220 -13.83 -15.32 -16.41
C ASP A 220 -12.66 -14.34 -16.19
N ALA A 221 -12.93 -13.09 -15.82
CA ALA A 221 -11.89 -12.12 -15.46
C ALA A 221 -11.50 -12.20 -13.96
N ALA A 222 -11.98 -13.19 -13.22
CA ALA A 222 -11.60 -13.39 -11.82
C ALA A 222 -10.09 -13.61 -11.69
N PRO A 223 -9.45 -13.08 -10.62
CA PRO A 223 -8.04 -13.31 -10.40
C PRO A 223 -7.77 -14.79 -10.09
N ARG A 224 -6.63 -15.27 -10.54
CA ARG A 224 -6.14 -16.60 -10.15
C ARG A 224 -5.70 -16.57 -8.69
N VAL A 225 -6.35 -17.38 -7.88
CA VAL A 225 -6.04 -17.58 -6.46
C VAL A 225 -5.31 -18.90 -6.30
N GLU A 226 -4.21 -18.93 -5.57
CA GLU A 226 -3.47 -20.15 -5.25
C GLU A 226 -3.81 -20.64 -3.83
N PRO A 227 -3.64 -21.96 -3.56
CA PRO A 227 -3.86 -22.48 -2.21
C PRO A 227 -3.03 -21.74 -1.16
N GLY A 228 -3.68 -21.22 -0.12
CA GLY A 228 -3.04 -20.48 0.97
C GLY A 228 -3.04 -18.96 0.82
N ASP A 229 -3.46 -18.40 -0.32
CA ASP A 229 -3.47 -16.96 -0.54
C ASP A 229 -4.34 -16.21 0.50
N PHE A 230 -5.50 -16.74 0.85
CA PHE A 230 -6.38 -16.16 1.87
C PHE A 230 -5.99 -16.51 3.31
N GLY A 231 -4.93 -17.24 3.53
CA GLY A 231 -4.38 -17.52 4.86
C GLY A 231 -3.29 -16.53 5.30
N LEU A 232 -3.08 -15.44 4.53
CA LEU A 232 -2.02 -14.45 4.77
C LEU A 232 -2.37 -13.41 5.85
#